data_329a87413651e258281270f520467cf6
#
_entry.id   329a87413651e258281270f520467cf6
#
_cell.length_a   1.000
_cell.length_b   1.000
_cell.length_c   1.000
_cell.angle_alpha   90.00
_cell.angle_beta   90.00
_cell.angle_gamma   90.00
#
_symmetry.space_group_name_H-M   'P 1'
#
loop_
_entity.id
_entity.type
_entity.pdbx_description
1 polymer ?
#
loop_
_entity_poly.entity_id
_entity_poly.type
_entity_poly.pdbx_seq_one_letter_code
_entity_poly.pdbx_strand_id
1 'polypeptide(L)'
;MLRDNRLVTVPAVGLGGNTQRERSDAELLAAHVAGDRYAFAELFHRHQRQLYRLARLTTRTPEDAEDALQDAMLSAHRGASSFRYDAAVHSWLHRIVVNACLDRLRRAKGHPTTPLEDIYPVTDRTAQVETAIVVQQALMRLPLEQRAALVAVDMQGYSIADTAQILDVAEGTVKSRCARGRVRLARLLGYLNTTAGQR
;
A
#
# COMPACT_ATOMS: atom_id res chain seq x y z
N MET A 1 -57.22 19.18 -46.66
CA MET A 1 -57.12 18.62 -45.27
C MET A 1 -55.66 18.62 -44.90
N LEU A 2 -55.21 19.70 -44.31
CA LEU A 2 -53.82 19.92 -43.86
C LEU A 2 -53.78 19.67 -42.37
N ARG A 3 -52.96 18.71 -41.93
CA ARG A 3 -52.73 18.44 -40.51
C ARG A 3 -51.53 19.27 -40.01
N ASP A 4 -51.87 20.13 -39.10
CA ASP A 4 -50.95 20.96 -38.32
C ASP A 4 -50.01 20.08 -37.48
N ASN A 5 -48.72 20.10 -37.78
CA ASN A 5 -47.68 19.42 -37.01
C ASN A 5 -46.98 20.47 -36.12
N ARG A 6 -47.54 20.69 -34.91
CA ARG A 6 -46.91 21.57 -33.93
C ARG A 6 -45.77 20.79 -33.26
N LEU A 7 -44.57 21.11 -33.63
CA LEU A 7 -43.35 20.69 -32.90
C LEU A 7 -43.40 21.28 -31.48
N VAL A 8 -43.55 20.42 -30.50
CA VAL A 8 -43.40 20.74 -29.08
C VAL A 8 -41.90 20.92 -28.82
N THR A 9 -41.47 22.17 -28.67
CA THR A 9 -40.12 22.48 -28.24
C THR A 9 -39.96 22.12 -26.76
N VAL A 10 -39.20 21.08 -26.45
CA VAL A 10 -38.83 20.73 -25.10
C VAL A 10 -37.71 21.70 -24.69
N PRO A 11 -37.80 22.42 -23.56
CA PRO A 11 -36.71 23.25 -23.10
C PRO A 11 -35.54 22.40 -22.71
N ALA A 12 -34.36 22.73 -23.24
CA ALA A 12 -33.09 22.13 -22.84
C ALA A 12 -32.88 22.38 -21.34
N VAL A 13 -33.01 21.34 -20.54
CA VAL A 13 -32.58 21.33 -19.15
C VAL A 13 -31.08 21.55 -19.17
N GLY A 14 -30.65 22.72 -18.72
CA GLY A 14 -29.25 23.06 -18.57
C GLY A 14 -28.58 22.03 -17.68
N LEU A 15 -27.69 21.25 -18.26
CA LEU A 15 -26.69 20.47 -17.53
C LEU A 15 -25.77 21.47 -16.85
N GLY A 16 -26.19 21.96 -15.69
CA GLY A 16 -25.33 22.65 -14.76
C GLY A 16 -24.21 21.68 -14.40
N GLY A 17 -23.03 21.91 -14.94
CA GLY A 17 -21.82 21.20 -14.57
C GLY A 17 -21.53 21.44 -13.08
N ASN A 18 -22.13 20.65 -12.23
CA ASN A 18 -21.70 20.49 -10.85
C ASN A 18 -20.43 19.66 -10.90
N THR A 19 -19.27 20.30 -11.10
CA THR A 19 -17.96 19.72 -10.78
C THR A 19 -17.99 19.51 -9.26
N GLN A 20 -18.53 18.39 -8.84
CA GLN A 20 -18.52 17.95 -7.46
C GLN A 20 -17.03 17.81 -7.12
N ARG A 21 -16.50 18.82 -6.38
CA ARG A 21 -15.12 18.81 -5.92
C ARG A 21 -14.89 17.50 -5.18
N GLU A 22 -13.97 16.67 -5.67
CA GLU A 22 -13.62 15.43 -5.00
C GLU A 22 -13.19 15.72 -3.55
N ARG A 23 -13.83 15.08 -2.59
CA ARG A 23 -13.47 15.19 -1.18
C ARG A 23 -12.03 14.77 -0.97
N SER A 24 -11.26 15.53 -0.21
CA SER A 24 -9.92 15.17 0.21
C SER A 24 -9.96 13.96 1.17
N ASP A 25 -8.84 13.28 1.35
CA ASP A 25 -8.73 12.16 2.30
C ASP A 25 -9.07 12.59 3.74
N ALA A 26 -8.69 13.81 4.13
CA ALA A 26 -9.03 14.38 5.43
C ALA A 26 -10.54 14.61 5.59
N GLU A 27 -11.20 15.14 4.54
CA GLU A 27 -12.65 15.32 4.52
C GLU A 27 -13.39 13.98 4.57
N LEU A 28 -12.90 12.95 3.85
CA LEU A 28 -13.46 11.60 3.91
C LEU A 28 -13.32 10.99 5.31
N LEU A 29 -12.16 11.12 5.93
CA LEU A 29 -11.93 10.58 7.27
C LEU A 29 -12.80 11.30 8.30
N ALA A 30 -12.92 12.63 8.21
CA ALA A 30 -13.80 13.42 9.08
C ALA A 30 -15.27 13.05 8.88
N ALA A 31 -15.73 12.89 7.64
CA ALA A 31 -17.09 12.46 7.34
C ALA A 31 -17.40 11.06 7.92
N HIS A 32 -16.45 10.13 7.82
CA HIS A 32 -16.57 8.82 8.45
C HIS A 32 -16.76 8.92 9.97
N VAL A 33 -15.94 9.73 10.64
CA VAL A 33 -16.05 9.96 12.09
C VAL A 33 -17.39 10.61 12.44
N ALA A 34 -17.94 11.45 11.55
CA ALA A 34 -19.26 12.07 11.69
C ALA A 34 -20.44 11.13 11.37
N GLY A 35 -20.18 9.87 10.96
CA GLY A 35 -21.20 8.85 10.73
C GLY A 35 -21.56 8.60 9.26
N ASP A 36 -20.85 9.20 8.28
CA ASP A 36 -21.01 8.85 6.87
C ASP A 36 -20.46 7.44 6.62
N ARG A 37 -21.35 6.47 6.48
CA ARG A 37 -21.02 5.04 6.30
C ARG A 37 -20.25 4.73 5.01
N TYR A 38 -20.29 5.61 4.01
CA TYR A 38 -19.65 5.40 2.73
C TYR A 38 -18.27 6.08 2.62
N ALA A 39 -18.00 7.07 3.47
CA ALA A 39 -16.78 7.86 3.39
C ALA A 39 -15.51 7.02 3.60
N PHE A 40 -15.50 6.06 4.52
CA PHE A 40 -14.36 5.17 4.75
C PHE A 40 -14.15 4.21 3.58
N ALA A 41 -15.22 3.70 2.98
CA ALA A 41 -15.13 2.83 1.81
C ALA A 41 -14.52 3.56 0.61
N GLU A 42 -14.90 4.83 0.39
CA GLU A 42 -14.32 5.69 -0.64
C GLU A 42 -12.82 5.94 -0.37
N LEU A 43 -12.47 6.28 0.86
CA LEU A 43 -11.07 6.47 1.27
C LEU A 43 -10.25 5.19 1.02
N PHE A 44 -10.75 4.03 1.43
CA PHE A 44 -10.09 2.75 1.20
C PHE A 44 -9.94 2.45 -0.29
N HIS A 45 -10.99 2.61 -1.08
CA HIS A 45 -10.96 2.36 -2.53
C HIS A 45 -9.87 3.19 -3.22
N ARG A 46 -9.67 4.44 -2.80
CA ARG A 46 -8.65 5.35 -3.31
C ARG A 46 -7.22 4.85 -3.06
N HIS A 47 -6.98 4.26 -1.89
CA HIS A 47 -5.65 3.85 -1.44
C HIS A 47 -5.37 2.35 -1.55
N GLN A 48 -6.38 1.48 -1.74
CA GLN A 48 -6.26 0.02 -1.63
C GLN A 48 -5.12 -0.59 -2.46
N ARG A 49 -4.93 -0.11 -3.70
CA ARG A 49 -3.88 -0.65 -4.60
C ARG A 49 -2.48 -0.37 -4.05
N GLN A 50 -2.26 0.82 -3.51
CA GLN A 50 -0.98 1.23 -2.95
C GLN A 50 -0.72 0.51 -1.62
N LEU A 51 -1.74 0.44 -0.75
CA LEU A 51 -1.66 -0.26 0.53
C LEU A 51 -1.44 -1.77 0.34
N TYR A 52 -2.10 -2.40 -0.62
CA TYR A 52 -1.87 -3.81 -0.96
C TYR A 52 -0.45 -4.04 -1.48
N ARG A 53 0.06 -3.17 -2.39
CA ARG A 53 1.44 -3.25 -2.85
C ARG A 53 2.43 -3.14 -1.68
N LEU A 54 2.19 -2.24 -0.73
CA LEU A 54 3.00 -2.09 0.47
C LEU A 54 3.00 -3.38 1.31
N ALA A 55 1.82 -3.96 1.55
CA ALA A 55 1.69 -5.23 2.25
C ALA A 55 2.44 -6.36 1.52
N ARG A 56 2.29 -6.48 0.20
CA ARG A 56 3.00 -7.48 -0.63
C ARG A 56 4.52 -7.36 -0.56
N LEU A 57 5.06 -6.16 -0.47
CA LEU A 57 6.50 -5.93 -0.31
C LEU A 57 7.00 -6.18 1.12
N THR A 58 6.10 -6.27 2.08
CA THR A 58 6.46 -6.44 3.49
C THR A 58 6.22 -7.87 3.98
N THR A 59 5.19 -8.56 3.50
CA THR A 59 4.82 -9.93 3.89
C THR A 59 5.41 -10.99 2.94
N ARG A 60 5.30 -12.27 3.32
CA ARG A 60 5.88 -13.38 2.55
C ARG A 60 4.96 -13.88 1.45
N THR A 61 3.67 -14.02 1.74
CA THR A 61 2.68 -14.59 0.83
C THR A 61 1.61 -13.55 0.44
N PRO A 62 0.89 -13.75 -0.67
CA PRO A 62 -0.28 -12.94 -1.00
C PRO A 62 -1.32 -12.95 0.10
N GLU A 63 -1.59 -14.12 0.67
CA GLU A 63 -2.56 -14.35 1.72
C GLU A 63 -2.20 -13.55 2.99
N ASP A 64 -0.92 -13.58 3.39
CA ASP A 64 -0.43 -12.75 4.49
C ASP A 64 -0.62 -11.25 4.22
N ALA A 65 -0.47 -10.83 2.96
CA ALA A 65 -0.67 -9.42 2.58
C ALA A 65 -2.14 -9.02 2.65
N GLU A 66 -3.04 -9.87 2.17
CA GLU A 66 -4.49 -9.65 2.21
C GLU A 66 -4.99 -9.58 3.65
N ASP A 67 -4.60 -10.53 4.46
CA ASP A 67 -4.96 -10.59 5.87
C ASP A 67 -4.40 -9.39 6.65
N ALA A 68 -3.12 -9.02 6.42
CA ALA A 68 -2.53 -7.83 7.04
C ALA A 68 -3.25 -6.55 6.63
N LEU A 69 -3.63 -6.44 5.35
CA LEU A 69 -4.39 -5.29 4.87
C LEU A 69 -5.78 -5.25 5.49
N GLN A 70 -6.47 -6.38 5.61
CA GLN A 70 -7.78 -6.45 6.25
C GLN A 70 -7.70 -6.04 7.73
N ASP A 71 -6.75 -6.60 8.49
CA ASP A 71 -6.50 -6.23 9.88
C ASP A 71 -6.20 -4.73 10.03
N ALA A 72 -5.38 -4.19 9.13
CA ALA A 72 -5.03 -2.78 9.08
C ALA A 72 -6.25 -1.88 8.83
N MET A 73 -7.12 -2.27 7.88
CA MET A 73 -8.33 -1.49 7.57
C MET A 73 -9.35 -1.52 8.70
N LEU A 74 -9.51 -2.65 9.37
CA LEU A 74 -10.35 -2.74 10.58
C LEU A 74 -9.80 -1.85 11.70
N SER A 75 -8.47 -1.81 11.87
CA SER A 75 -7.82 -0.94 12.86
C SER A 75 -7.97 0.53 12.49
N ALA A 76 -7.81 0.90 11.22
CA ALA A 76 -8.01 2.26 10.73
C ALA A 76 -9.46 2.72 10.92
N HIS A 77 -10.42 1.89 10.54
CA HIS A 77 -11.85 2.18 10.70
C HIS A 77 -12.21 2.48 12.16
N ARG A 78 -11.73 1.65 13.10
CA ARG A 78 -11.98 1.80 14.53
C ARG A 78 -11.21 3.00 15.13
N GLY A 79 -9.99 3.23 14.65
CA GLY A 79 -9.09 4.27 15.15
C GLY A 79 -9.27 5.64 14.49
N ALA A 80 -10.18 5.79 13.54
CA ALA A 80 -10.37 7.04 12.78
C ALA A 80 -10.59 8.27 13.66
N SER A 81 -11.35 8.13 14.75
CA SER A 81 -11.62 9.21 15.69
C SER A 81 -10.39 9.68 16.49
N SER A 82 -9.34 8.86 16.58
CA SER A 82 -8.09 9.21 17.25
C SER A 82 -7.07 9.89 16.35
N PHE A 83 -7.35 10.03 15.07
CA PHE A 83 -6.47 10.71 14.11
C PHE A 83 -6.42 12.21 14.40
N ARG A 84 -5.22 12.76 14.56
CA ARG A 84 -5.03 14.16 15.01
C ARG A 84 -4.90 15.19 13.91
N TYR A 85 -4.90 14.78 12.63
CA TYR A 85 -4.71 15.65 11.45
C TYR A 85 -3.36 16.41 11.44
N ASP A 86 -2.38 15.97 12.24
CA ASP A 86 -1.01 16.47 12.27
C ASP A 86 -0.11 15.83 11.21
N ALA A 87 -0.59 14.77 10.59
CA ALA A 87 0.04 14.05 9.48
C ALA A 87 -0.95 13.85 8.32
N ALA A 88 -0.46 13.52 7.14
CA ALA A 88 -1.32 13.18 6.02
C ALA A 88 -2.03 11.83 6.28
N VAL A 89 -3.32 11.73 5.92
CA VAL A 89 -4.14 10.52 6.13
C VAL A 89 -3.50 9.29 5.47
N HIS A 90 -2.93 9.44 4.25
CA HIS A 90 -2.25 8.32 3.59
C HIS A 90 -1.05 7.80 4.39
N SER A 91 -0.25 8.68 5.03
CA SER A 91 0.88 8.28 5.87
C SER A 91 0.41 7.51 7.11
N TRP A 92 -0.68 7.94 7.71
CA TRP A 92 -1.32 7.24 8.83
C TRP A 92 -1.83 5.85 8.41
N LEU A 93 -2.51 5.71 7.26
CA LEU A 93 -2.92 4.41 6.72
C LEU A 93 -1.72 3.49 6.46
N HIS A 94 -0.65 4.02 5.88
CA HIS A 94 0.58 3.27 5.63
C HIS A 94 1.22 2.78 6.92
N ARG A 95 1.26 3.62 7.97
CA ARG A 95 1.74 3.23 9.29
C ARG A 95 0.95 2.04 9.85
N ILE A 96 -0.38 2.07 9.75
CA ILE A 96 -1.24 0.99 10.23
C ILE A 96 -0.95 -0.31 9.44
N VAL A 97 -0.84 -0.24 8.11
CA VAL A 97 -0.55 -1.40 7.27
C VAL A 97 0.82 -1.99 7.57
N VAL A 98 1.87 -1.16 7.67
CA VAL A 98 3.22 -1.63 8.01
C VAL A 98 3.21 -2.33 9.37
N ASN A 99 2.57 -1.74 10.38
CA ASN A 99 2.50 -2.33 11.72
C ASN A 99 1.76 -3.68 11.69
N ALA A 100 0.63 -3.78 11.00
CA ALA A 100 -0.09 -5.05 10.83
C ALA A 100 0.78 -6.12 10.17
N CYS A 101 1.51 -5.77 9.11
CA CYS A 101 2.47 -6.68 8.46
C CYS A 101 3.60 -7.11 9.40
N LEU A 102 4.18 -6.17 10.16
CA LEU A 102 5.24 -6.46 11.12
C LEU A 102 4.78 -7.39 12.25
N ASP A 103 3.59 -7.16 12.78
CA ASP A 103 3.01 -7.97 13.84
C ASP A 103 2.69 -9.39 13.36
N ARG A 104 2.20 -9.51 12.14
CA ARG A 104 1.95 -10.81 11.51
C ARG A 104 3.25 -11.61 11.34
N LEU A 105 4.30 -10.97 10.85
CA LEU A 105 5.61 -11.59 10.69
C LEU A 105 6.28 -11.95 12.03
N ARG A 106 6.07 -11.16 13.09
CA ARG A 106 6.56 -11.49 14.43
C ARG A 106 5.84 -12.73 14.98
N ARG A 107 4.53 -12.83 14.78
CA ARG A 107 3.73 -14.01 15.18
C ARG A 107 4.15 -15.26 14.40
N ALA A 108 4.38 -15.14 13.09
CA ALA A 108 4.84 -16.25 12.26
C ALA A 108 6.25 -16.76 12.62
N LYS A 109 7.14 -15.92 13.20
CA LYS A 109 8.46 -16.37 13.70
C LYS A 109 8.36 -17.34 14.88
N GLY A 110 7.27 -17.34 15.62
CA GLY A 110 7.01 -18.30 16.72
C GLY A 110 6.57 -19.69 16.24
N HIS A 111 6.21 -19.83 14.98
CA HIS A 111 5.89 -21.11 14.35
C HIS A 111 6.82 -21.27 13.13
N PRO A 112 7.73 -22.28 13.15
CA PRO A 112 8.59 -22.55 12.01
C PRO A 112 7.74 -23.04 10.85
N THR A 113 7.37 -22.11 9.97
CA THR A 113 6.80 -22.45 8.67
C THR A 113 7.92 -22.70 7.68
N THR A 114 7.80 -23.81 6.97
CA THR A 114 8.64 -24.33 5.88
C THR A 114 9.21 -23.20 4.99
N PRO A 115 10.47 -23.30 4.52
CA PRO A 115 10.99 -22.36 3.53
C PRO A 115 10.08 -22.33 2.31
N LEU A 116 9.61 -21.15 1.93
CA LEU A 116 8.81 -20.98 0.72
C LEU A 116 9.70 -21.22 -0.51
N GLU A 117 9.54 -22.38 -1.13
CA GLU A 117 9.98 -22.68 -2.49
C GLU A 117 8.89 -22.40 -3.55
N ASP A 118 7.81 -21.73 -3.20
CA ASP A 118 6.73 -21.47 -4.15
C ASP A 118 6.98 -20.17 -4.93
N ILE A 119 7.62 -20.36 -6.08
CA ILE A 119 7.58 -19.44 -7.19
C ILE A 119 6.21 -19.58 -7.83
N TYR A 120 5.29 -18.63 -7.56
CA TYR A 120 4.04 -18.59 -8.31
C TYR A 120 4.35 -18.28 -9.78
N PRO A 121 3.95 -19.14 -10.72
CA PRO A 121 4.12 -18.87 -12.14
C PRO A 121 3.19 -17.71 -12.53
N VAL A 122 3.76 -16.55 -12.82
CA VAL A 122 3.06 -15.47 -13.50
C VAL A 122 2.99 -15.84 -14.97
N THR A 123 1.79 -16.03 -15.48
CA THR A 123 1.53 -16.57 -16.84
C THR A 123 1.80 -15.57 -17.96
N ASP A 124 2.14 -14.31 -17.64
CA ASP A 124 2.48 -13.29 -18.65
C ASP A 124 3.81 -12.62 -18.25
N ARG A 125 4.91 -13.14 -18.81
CA ARG A 125 6.28 -12.74 -18.46
C ARG A 125 6.78 -11.65 -19.40
N THR A 126 6.47 -10.39 -19.10
CA THR A 126 7.26 -9.28 -19.62
C THR A 126 8.53 -9.12 -18.75
N ALA A 127 9.65 -8.65 -19.33
CA ALA A 127 10.92 -8.43 -18.61
C ALA A 127 10.75 -7.57 -17.35
N GLN A 128 9.75 -6.69 -17.30
CA GLN A 128 9.40 -5.88 -16.13
C GLN A 128 8.81 -6.72 -14.99
N VAL A 129 8.01 -7.73 -15.30
CA VAL A 129 7.42 -8.65 -14.31
C VAL A 129 8.49 -9.56 -13.71
N GLU A 130 9.42 -10.05 -14.54
CA GLU A 130 10.55 -10.86 -14.05
C GLU A 130 11.44 -10.06 -13.10
N THR A 131 11.76 -8.81 -13.44
CA THR A 131 12.53 -7.92 -12.57
C THR A 131 11.80 -7.67 -11.24
N ALA A 132 10.48 -7.44 -11.26
CA ALA A 132 9.69 -7.23 -10.06
C ALA A 132 9.70 -8.45 -9.13
N ILE A 133 9.62 -9.66 -9.69
CA ILE A 133 9.69 -10.92 -8.92
C ILE A 133 11.08 -11.06 -8.27
N VAL A 134 12.16 -10.83 -9.02
CA VAL A 134 13.54 -10.91 -8.50
C VAL A 134 13.75 -9.92 -7.35
N VAL A 135 13.31 -8.67 -7.52
CA VAL A 135 13.39 -7.64 -6.47
C VAL A 135 12.58 -8.06 -5.23
N GLN A 136 11.37 -8.56 -5.40
CA GLN A 136 10.54 -9.04 -4.30
C GLN A 136 11.21 -10.20 -3.54
N GLN A 137 11.77 -11.19 -4.24
CA GLN A 137 12.50 -12.30 -3.62
C GLN A 137 13.72 -11.81 -2.84
N ALA A 138 14.48 -10.85 -3.39
CA ALA A 138 15.62 -10.27 -2.71
C ALA A 138 15.20 -9.51 -1.44
N LEU A 139 14.11 -8.74 -1.51
CA LEU A 139 13.55 -8.04 -0.34
C LEU A 139 13.13 -9.02 0.77
N MET A 140 12.52 -10.16 0.42
CA MET A 140 12.10 -11.18 1.39
C MET A 140 13.27 -11.82 2.15
N ARG A 141 14.48 -11.80 1.57
CA ARG A 141 15.72 -12.29 2.23
C ARG A 141 16.38 -11.26 3.15
N LEU A 142 15.90 -10.00 3.16
CA LEU A 142 16.37 -8.99 4.10
C LEU A 142 15.78 -9.23 5.49
N PRO A 143 16.52 -8.86 6.57
CA PRO A 143 15.92 -8.69 7.89
C PRO A 143 14.72 -7.74 7.80
N LEU A 144 13.66 -8.09 8.54
CA LEU A 144 12.38 -7.40 8.48
C LEU A 144 12.48 -5.89 8.63
N GLU A 145 13.28 -5.44 9.62
CA GLU A 145 13.44 -4.03 9.94
C GLU A 145 14.18 -3.25 8.83
N GLN A 146 15.11 -3.92 8.13
CA GLN A 146 15.81 -3.33 6.99
C GLN A 146 14.89 -3.25 5.77
N ARG A 147 14.11 -4.31 5.54
CA ARG A 147 13.13 -4.36 4.46
C ARG A 147 12.06 -3.28 4.63
N ALA A 148 11.46 -3.16 5.83
CA ALA A 148 10.45 -2.15 6.11
C ALA A 148 10.97 -0.73 5.88
N ALA A 149 12.20 -0.43 6.33
CA ALA A 149 12.81 0.88 6.10
C ALA A 149 13.06 1.16 4.61
N LEU A 150 13.59 0.17 3.85
CA LEU A 150 13.81 0.32 2.41
C LEU A 150 12.51 0.48 1.62
N VAL A 151 11.50 -0.31 1.94
CA VAL A 151 10.19 -0.22 1.26
C VAL A 151 9.59 1.17 1.49
N ALA A 152 9.64 1.68 2.72
CA ALA A 152 9.10 3.00 3.03
C ALA A 152 9.88 4.13 2.30
N VAL A 153 11.21 4.14 2.42
CA VAL A 153 12.04 5.24 1.87
C VAL A 153 12.21 5.11 0.36
N ASP A 154 12.69 3.96 -0.12
CA ASP A 154 13.16 3.82 -1.51
C ASP A 154 12.03 3.46 -2.49
N MET A 155 10.97 2.80 -2.03
CA MET A 155 9.88 2.34 -2.90
C MET A 155 8.60 3.15 -2.76
N GLN A 156 8.31 3.70 -1.57
CA GLN A 156 7.13 4.53 -1.33
C GLN A 156 7.47 6.03 -1.31
N GLY A 157 8.76 6.40 -1.27
CA GLY A 157 9.21 7.78 -1.34
C GLY A 157 9.02 8.59 -0.04
N TYR A 158 8.85 7.92 1.11
CA TYR A 158 8.75 8.61 2.39
C TYR A 158 10.09 9.23 2.78
N SER A 159 10.02 10.41 3.42
CA SER A 159 11.20 10.99 4.06
C SER A 159 11.71 10.10 5.20
N ILE A 160 12.95 10.31 5.61
CA ILE A 160 13.51 9.62 6.78
C ILE A 160 12.70 9.94 8.05
N ALA A 161 12.24 11.19 8.19
CA ALA A 161 11.43 11.61 9.33
C ALA A 161 10.06 10.91 9.35
N ASP A 162 9.35 10.89 8.21
CA ASP A 162 8.07 10.18 8.11
C ASP A 162 8.24 8.69 8.38
N THR A 163 9.30 8.08 7.81
CA THR A 163 9.61 6.66 8.02
C THR A 163 9.92 6.36 9.48
N ALA A 164 10.60 7.27 10.19
CA ALA A 164 10.88 7.15 11.61
C ALA A 164 9.57 7.11 12.43
N GLN A 165 8.61 7.97 12.09
CA GLN A 165 7.28 7.97 12.69
C GLN A 165 6.49 6.70 12.33
N ILE A 166 6.52 6.26 11.06
CA ILE A 166 5.84 5.05 10.58
C ILE A 166 6.34 3.80 11.34
N LEU A 167 7.65 3.68 11.52
CA LEU A 167 8.29 2.51 12.13
C LEU A 167 8.46 2.63 13.66
N ASP A 168 8.09 3.76 14.23
CA ASP A 168 8.26 4.09 15.66
C ASP A 168 9.72 3.90 16.12
N VAL A 169 10.66 4.54 15.43
CA VAL A 169 12.10 4.48 15.71
C VAL A 169 12.76 5.84 15.46
N ALA A 170 13.95 6.05 16.01
CA ALA A 170 14.72 7.26 15.73
C ALA A 170 15.17 7.34 14.25
N GLU A 171 15.25 8.56 13.68
CA GLU A 171 15.73 8.78 12.30
C GLU A 171 17.09 8.16 12.01
N GLY A 172 18.03 8.21 12.97
CA GLY A 172 19.34 7.57 12.86
C GLY A 172 19.22 6.05 12.66
N THR A 173 18.20 5.42 13.29
CA THR A 173 17.90 4.01 13.11
C THR A 173 17.40 3.73 11.69
N VAL A 174 16.53 4.58 11.14
CA VAL A 174 16.06 4.47 9.75
C VAL A 174 17.24 4.57 8.78
N LYS A 175 18.09 5.61 8.93
CA LYS A 175 19.28 5.82 8.11
C LYS A 175 20.19 4.58 8.11
N SER A 176 20.48 4.03 9.29
CA SER A 176 21.33 2.85 9.43
C SER A 176 20.71 1.57 8.87
N ARG A 177 19.37 1.39 9.02
CA ARG A 177 18.63 0.27 8.43
C ARG A 177 18.63 0.35 6.91
N CYS A 178 18.36 1.52 6.33
CA CYS A 178 18.41 1.74 4.89
C CYS A 178 19.83 1.48 4.33
N ALA A 179 20.86 2.03 4.94
CA ALA A 179 22.25 1.84 4.49
C ALA A 179 22.63 0.34 4.46
N ARG A 180 22.41 -0.37 5.56
CA ARG A 180 22.67 -1.82 5.64
C ARG A 180 21.79 -2.64 4.70
N GLY A 181 20.53 -2.26 4.58
CA GLY A 181 19.57 -2.90 3.70
C GLY A 181 19.96 -2.79 2.23
N ARG A 182 20.36 -1.59 1.76
CA ARG A 182 20.83 -1.36 0.36
C ARG A 182 22.04 -2.22 0.02
N VAL A 183 23.05 -2.26 0.91
CA VAL A 183 24.25 -3.10 0.69
C VAL A 183 23.87 -4.58 0.58
N ARG A 184 23.00 -5.06 1.45
CA ARG A 184 22.56 -6.45 1.43
C ARG A 184 21.69 -6.76 0.22
N LEU A 185 20.76 -5.86 -0.14
CA LEU A 185 19.90 -5.99 -1.32
C LEU A 185 20.72 -6.05 -2.61
N ALA A 186 21.71 -5.17 -2.77
CA ALA A 186 22.60 -5.17 -3.93
C ALA A 186 23.34 -6.51 -4.09
N ARG A 187 23.83 -7.11 -3.00
CA ARG A 187 24.47 -8.45 -3.03
C ARG A 187 23.47 -9.53 -3.44
N LEU A 188 22.27 -9.49 -2.89
CA LEU A 188 21.21 -10.48 -3.21
C LEU A 188 20.77 -10.38 -4.66
N LEU A 189 20.62 -9.18 -5.21
CA LEU A 189 20.26 -8.96 -6.61
C LEU A 189 21.39 -9.42 -7.55
N GLY A 190 22.65 -9.15 -7.22
CA GLY A 190 23.80 -9.65 -7.97
C GLY A 190 23.83 -11.18 -8.04
N TYR A 191 23.61 -11.86 -6.91
CA TYR A 191 23.54 -13.33 -6.85
C TYR A 191 22.37 -13.91 -7.67
N LEU A 192 21.17 -13.33 -7.56
CA LEU A 192 19.99 -13.80 -8.26
C LEU A 192 20.12 -13.63 -9.78
N ASN A 193 20.70 -12.53 -10.25
CA ASN A 193 20.95 -12.31 -11.68
C ASN A 193 21.95 -13.32 -12.24
N THR A 194 22.99 -13.69 -11.50
CA THR A 194 23.98 -14.69 -11.92
C THR A 194 23.36 -16.08 -12.02
N THR A 195 22.45 -16.42 -11.12
CA THR A 195 21.79 -17.76 -11.12
C THR A 195 20.70 -17.86 -12.21
N ALA A 196 20.03 -16.76 -12.55
CA ALA A 196 19.03 -16.72 -13.63
C ALA A 196 19.65 -16.82 -15.02
N GLY A 197 20.86 -16.33 -15.21
CA GLY A 197 21.60 -16.39 -16.50
C GLY A 197 22.24 -17.75 -16.81
N GLN A 198 22.17 -18.73 -15.90
CA GLN A 198 22.73 -20.08 -16.05
C GLN A 198 21.67 -21.16 -16.33
N ARG A 199 20.44 -20.79 -16.60
CA ARG A 199 19.33 -21.68 -17.01
C ARG A 199 18.88 -21.32 -18.46
#